data_337fd04b64274eed74aec5a40204aa2b
#
_entry.id   337fd04b64274eed74aec5a40204aa2b
#
_cell.length_a   1.000
_cell.length_b   1.000
_cell.length_c   1.000
_cell.angle_alpha   90.00
_cell.angle_beta   90.00
_cell.angle_gamma   90.00
#
_symmetry.space_group_name_H-M   'P 1'
#
loop_
_entity.id
_entity.type
_entity.pdbx_description
1 polymer ?
#
loop_
_entity_poly.entity_id
_entity_poly.type
_entity_poly.pdbx_seq_one_letter_code
_entity_poly.pdbx_strand_id
1 'polypeptide(L)'
;MKNTTGSLTVAFDIDGTWTLAPALFHQIACLFANSGWQVIIVTGRDQPERKIAGMLLWASWPVIVSGPLLKEEAARRAGYKVNVWIDDMPGMIQDCRILRGDGLLNA
;
A
#
# COMPACT_ATOMS: atom_id res chain seq x y z
N MET A 1 -17.22 -5.00 0.97
CA MET A 1 -16.52 -5.54 -0.21
C MET A 1 -15.22 -4.82 -0.38
N LYS A 2 -14.17 -5.60 -0.57
CA LYS A 2 -12.86 -5.00 -0.69
C LYS A 2 -12.70 -4.39 -2.06
N ASN A 3 -12.54 -5.19 -3.08
CA ASN A 3 -12.47 -4.70 -4.43
C ASN A 3 -13.78 -4.99 -5.12
N THR A 4 -14.64 -3.99 -5.19
CA THR A 4 -15.86 -4.14 -5.95
C THR A 4 -15.56 -4.11 -7.44
N THR A 5 -16.45 -4.70 -8.22
CA THR A 5 -16.30 -4.74 -9.66
C THR A 5 -16.09 -3.34 -10.21
N GLY A 6 -15.04 -3.15 -10.99
CA GLY A 6 -14.71 -1.87 -11.59
C GLY A 6 -13.93 -0.93 -10.71
N SER A 7 -13.75 -1.26 -9.43
CA SER A 7 -12.97 -0.41 -8.53
C SER A 7 -11.49 -0.72 -8.65
N LEU A 8 -10.69 0.34 -8.73
CA LEU A 8 -9.24 0.23 -8.68
C LEU A 8 -8.78 0.50 -7.25
N THR A 9 -7.68 -0.11 -6.87
CA THR A 9 -7.13 0.00 -5.53
C THR A 9 -5.71 0.53 -5.56
N VAL A 10 -5.43 1.52 -4.71
CA VAL A 10 -4.08 2.03 -4.48
C VAL A 10 -3.69 1.71 -3.05
N ALA A 11 -2.46 1.25 -2.85
CA ALA A 11 -1.92 0.93 -1.55
C ALA A 11 -0.75 1.85 -1.24
N PHE A 12 -0.74 2.41 -0.04
CA PHE A 12 0.33 3.28 0.42
C PHE A 12 1.10 2.61 1.54
N ASP A 13 2.42 2.78 1.51
CA ASP A 13 3.30 2.41 2.60
C ASP A 13 3.28 3.50 3.67
N ILE A 14 3.70 3.17 4.89
CA ILE A 14 3.86 4.15 5.97
C ILE A 14 5.30 4.65 6.03
N ASP A 15 6.23 3.78 6.42
CA ASP A 15 7.62 4.19 6.63
C ASP A 15 8.31 4.49 5.32
N GLY A 16 8.93 5.67 5.22
CA GLY A 16 9.62 6.07 4.00
C GLY A 16 8.71 6.61 2.92
N THR A 17 7.40 6.57 3.13
CA THR A 17 6.41 7.11 2.20
C THR A 17 5.55 8.12 2.94
N TRP A 18 4.55 7.64 3.66
CA TRP A 18 3.64 8.53 4.37
C TRP A 18 4.37 9.39 5.41
N THR A 19 5.39 8.81 6.07
CA THR A 19 6.15 9.53 7.09
C THR A 19 6.95 10.70 6.52
N LEU A 20 7.24 10.70 5.23
CA LEU A 20 8.00 11.78 4.61
C LEU A 20 7.19 13.07 4.52
N ALA A 21 5.90 12.97 4.24
CA ALA A 21 5.06 14.13 4.07
C ALA A 21 3.60 13.73 4.33
N PRO A 22 3.21 13.59 5.61
CA PRO A 22 1.88 13.04 5.94
C PRO A 22 0.72 13.82 5.33
N ALA A 23 0.78 15.15 5.37
CA ALA A 23 -0.31 15.95 4.83
C ALA A 23 -0.43 15.81 3.32
N LEU A 24 0.71 15.73 2.63
CA LEU A 24 0.71 15.55 1.18
C LEU A 24 0.13 14.20 0.79
N PHE A 25 0.57 13.14 1.46
CA PHE A 25 0.09 11.80 1.12
C PHE A 25 -1.37 11.62 1.47
N HIS A 26 -1.83 12.29 2.53
CA HIS A 26 -3.27 12.29 2.81
C HIS A 26 -4.05 12.96 1.68
N GLN A 27 -3.56 14.08 1.16
CA GLN A 27 -4.21 14.74 0.03
C GLN A 27 -4.23 13.84 -1.20
N ILE A 28 -3.12 13.15 -1.46
CA ILE A 28 -3.05 12.23 -2.60
C ILE A 28 -4.04 11.09 -2.41
N ALA A 29 -4.12 10.53 -1.21
CA ALA A 29 -5.08 9.47 -0.93
C ALA A 29 -6.52 9.95 -1.14
N CYS A 30 -6.83 11.17 -0.70
CA CYS A 30 -8.15 11.73 -0.91
C CYS A 30 -8.47 11.93 -2.39
N LEU A 31 -7.48 12.33 -3.18
CA LEU A 31 -7.67 12.45 -4.63
C LEU A 31 -8.03 11.11 -5.26
N PHE A 32 -7.33 10.05 -4.86
CA PHE A 32 -7.68 8.71 -5.33
C PHE A 32 -9.09 8.34 -4.92
N ALA A 33 -9.41 8.54 -3.64
CA ALA A 33 -10.74 8.18 -3.13
C ALA A 33 -11.84 8.95 -3.85
N ASN A 34 -11.63 10.24 -4.07
CA ASN A 34 -12.61 11.08 -4.75
C ASN A 34 -12.75 10.71 -6.23
N SER A 35 -11.76 10.03 -6.78
CA SER A 35 -11.80 9.54 -8.15
C SER A 35 -12.37 8.13 -8.26
N GLY A 36 -12.89 7.60 -7.17
CA GLY A 36 -13.52 6.29 -7.18
C GLY A 36 -12.59 5.13 -6.86
N TRP A 37 -11.34 5.41 -6.49
CA TRP A 37 -10.40 4.37 -6.12
C TRP A 37 -10.61 3.94 -4.68
N GLN A 38 -10.32 2.68 -4.41
CA GLN A 38 -10.20 2.20 -3.05
C GLN A 38 -8.78 2.48 -2.54
N VAL A 39 -8.68 3.09 -1.36
CA VAL A 39 -7.40 3.43 -0.77
C VAL A 39 -7.16 2.52 0.42
N ILE A 40 -5.99 1.89 0.47
CA ILE A 40 -5.58 1.07 1.61
C ILE A 40 -4.15 1.42 1.99
N ILE A 41 -3.81 1.11 3.23
CA ILE A 41 -2.45 1.22 3.75
C ILE A 41 -1.93 -0.20 3.93
N VAL A 42 -0.74 -0.48 3.43
CA VAL A 42 -0.10 -1.78 3.65
C VAL A 42 1.28 -1.52 4.22
N THR A 43 1.53 -2.00 5.43
CA THR A 43 2.75 -1.69 6.15
C THR A 43 3.39 -2.95 6.70
N GLY A 44 4.73 -2.93 6.77
CA GLY A 44 5.49 -3.98 7.44
C GLY A 44 5.59 -3.79 8.94
N ARG A 45 5.09 -2.67 9.48
CA ARG A 45 5.12 -2.43 10.93
C ARG A 45 4.18 -3.40 11.62
N ASP A 46 4.67 -4.03 12.69
CA ASP A 46 3.84 -4.97 13.44
C ASP A 46 2.66 -4.30 14.10
N GLN A 47 2.89 -3.11 14.65
CA GLN A 47 1.86 -2.34 15.34
C GLN A 47 1.96 -0.90 14.89
N PRO A 48 1.30 -0.54 13.80
CA PRO A 48 1.35 0.83 13.32
C PRO A 48 0.72 1.77 14.35
N GLU A 49 1.51 2.72 14.83
CA GLU A 49 1.05 3.67 15.82
C GLU A 49 0.22 4.75 15.14
N ARG A 50 -1.06 4.74 15.42
CA ARG A 50 -1.99 5.66 14.77
C ARG A 50 -1.95 7.06 15.36
N LYS A 51 -1.21 7.24 16.47
CA LYS A 51 -1.20 8.51 17.20
C LYS A 51 0.10 9.29 17.04
N ILE A 52 0.99 8.86 16.19
CA ILE A 52 2.20 9.63 15.92
C ILE A 52 1.79 10.95 15.29
N ALA A 53 2.41 12.02 15.76
CA ALA A 53 2.05 13.36 15.29
C ALA A 53 2.06 13.43 13.76
N GLY A 54 0.99 13.95 13.20
CA GLY A 54 0.84 14.06 11.76
C GLY A 54 0.56 12.76 11.03
N MET A 55 0.53 11.66 11.76
CA MET A 55 0.34 10.35 11.14
C MET A 55 -1.10 9.86 11.25
N LEU A 56 -1.92 10.55 12.00
CA LEU A 56 -3.31 10.14 12.20
C LEU A 56 -4.09 10.07 10.90
N LEU A 57 -3.64 10.79 9.90
CA LEU A 57 -4.37 10.89 8.64
C LEU A 57 -4.50 9.54 7.92
N TRP A 58 -3.48 8.67 8.04
CA TRP A 58 -3.59 7.36 7.40
C TRP A 58 -4.56 6.44 8.12
N ALA A 59 -4.91 6.76 9.37
CA ALA A 59 -5.87 5.95 10.11
C ALA A 59 -7.30 6.03 9.53
N SER A 60 -7.53 6.95 8.61
CA SER A 60 -8.82 7.05 7.92
C SER A 60 -9.04 5.89 6.93
N TRP A 61 -7.99 5.15 6.61
CA TRP A 61 -8.02 4.12 5.58
C TRP A 61 -7.79 2.74 6.22
N PRO A 62 -8.26 1.66 5.58
CA PRO A 62 -7.95 0.31 6.06
C PRO A 62 -6.45 0.10 6.11
N VAL A 63 -5.96 -0.49 7.20
CA VAL A 63 -4.53 -0.76 7.40
C VAL A 63 -4.33 -2.26 7.44
N ILE A 64 -3.43 -2.74 6.58
CA ILE A 64 -3.07 -4.16 6.51
C ILE A 64 -1.63 -4.28 6.96
N VAL A 65 -1.38 -5.14 7.94
CA VAL A 65 -0.04 -5.43 8.41
C VAL A 65 0.46 -6.67 7.70
N SER A 66 1.57 -6.54 6.96
CA SER A 66 2.07 -7.67 6.18
C SER A 66 2.79 -8.71 7.03
N GLY A 67 3.41 -8.29 8.15
CA GLY A 67 4.19 -9.21 8.95
C GLY A 67 5.27 -9.87 8.13
N PRO A 68 5.40 -11.20 8.19
CA PRO A 68 6.42 -11.91 7.42
C PRO A 68 6.09 -12.07 5.94
N LEU A 69 4.89 -11.70 5.53
CA LEU A 69 4.48 -11.86 4.14
C LEU A 69 4.95 -10.68 3.31
N LEU A 70 5.09 -10.90 2.01
CA LEU A 70 5.22 -9.80 1.09
C LEU A 70 3.90 -9.01 1.08
N LYS A 71 3.98 -7.72 0.84
CA LYS A 71 2.82 -6.85 0.97
C LYS A 71 1.70 -7.21 -0.02
N GLU A 72 2.07 -7.61 -1.24
CA GLU A 72 1.08 -8.03 -2.21
C GLU A 72 0.29 -9.23 -1.71
N GLU A 73 0.98 -10.20 -1.14
CA GLU A 73 0.32 -11.39 -0.63
C GLU A 73 -0.58 -11.04 0.56
N ALA A 74 -0.09 -10.19 1.47
CA ALA A 74 -0.88 -9.78 2.63
C ALA A 74 -2.15 -9.05 2.19
N ALA A 75 -2.04 -8.14 1.22
CA ALA A 75 -3.19 -7.42 0.71
C ALA A 75 -4.19 -8.38 0.05
N ARG A 76 -3.67 -9.31 -0.74
CA ARG A 76 -4.51 -10.29 -1.44
C ARG A 76 -5.26 -11.18 -0.44
N ARG A 77 -4.58 -11.61 0.62
CA ARG A 77 -5.23 -12.42 1.67
C ARG A 77 -6.30 -11.63 2.40
N ALA A 78 -6.13 -10.32 2.50
CA ALA A 78 -7.13 -9.45 3.11
C ALA A 78 -8.28 -9.12 2.15
N GLY A 79 -8.22 -9.60 0.91
CA GLY A 79 -9.28 -9.43 -0.06
C GLY A 79 -9.07 -8.28 -1.03
N TYR A 80 -7.85 -7.75 -1.12
CA TYR A 80 -7.55 -6.63 -2.01
C TYR A 80 -6.67 -7.04 -3.17
N LYS A 81 -7.04 -6.58 -4.35
CA LYS A 81 -6.18 -6.67 -5.52
C LYS A 81 -5.67 -5.26 -5.81
N VAL A 82 -4.41 -5.03 -5.50
CA VAL A 82 -3.83 -3.70 -5.60
C VAL A 82 -3.38 -3.43 -7.03
N ASN A 83 -3.76 -2.29 -7.56
CA ASN A 83 -3.43 -1.89 -8.92
C ASN A 83 -2.22 -0.96 -8.96
N VAL A 84 -2.07 -0.11 -7.94
CA VAL A 84 -0.95 0.84 -7.85
C VAL A 84 -0.40 0.79 -6.44
N TRP A 85 0.92 0.67 -6.35
CA TRP A 85 1.64 0.70 -5.09
C TRP A 85 2.43 1.99 -4.99
N ILE A 86 2.30 2.68 -3.87
CA ILE A 86 3.13 3.84 -3.54
C ILE A 86 3.96 3.45 -2.33
N ASP A 87 5.19 3.02 -2.58
CA ASP A 87 6.06 2.39 -1.61
C ASP A 87 7.50 2.64 -2.02
N ASP A 88 8.34 2.96 -1.06
CA ASP A 88 9.75 3.24 -1.32
C ASP A 88 10.60 1.98 -1.40
N MET A 89 10.03 0.81 -1.08
CA MET A 89 10.76 -0.45 -1.10
C MET A 89 10.00 -1.52 -1.87
N PRO A 90 10.08 -1.49 -3.20
CA PRO A 90 9.31 -2.42 -4.03
C PRO A 90 9.64 -3.89 -3.77
N GLY A 91 10.83 -4.20 -3.27
CA GLY A 91 11.19 -5.58 -2.93
C GLY A 91 10.37 -6.16 -1.79
N MET A 92 9.71 -5.31 -1.01
CA MET A 92 8.83 -5.75 0.07
C MET A 92 7.41 -6.02 -0.43
N ILE A 93 7.10 -5.64 -1.66
CA ILE A 93 5.78 -5.83 -2.25
C ILE A 93 5.67 -7.23 -2.83
N GLN A 94 6.61 -7.57 -3.69
CA GLN A 94 6.68 -8.88 -4.31
C GLN A 94 8.13 -9.19 -4.70
N ASP A 95 8.39 -10.44 -5.06
CA ASP A 95 9.75 -10.87 -5.38
C ASP A 95 10.23 -10.17 -6.66
N CYS A 96 11.20 -9.27 -6.49
CA CYS A 96 11.74 -8.49 -7.61
C CYS A 96 12.43 -9.35 -8.65
N ARG A 97 12.92 -10.52 -8.26
CA ARG A 97 13.53 -11.42 -9.23
C ARG A 97 12.49 -11.93 -10.23
N ILE A 98 11.29 -12.15 -9.74
CA ILE A 98 10.20 -12.56 -10.61
C ILE A 98 9.81 -11.40 -11.52
N LEU A 99 9.76 -10.19 -10.97
CA LEU A 99 9.41 -9.00 -11.74
C LEU A 99 10.41 -8.70 -12.83
N ARG A 100 11.70 -8.75 -12.48
CA ARG A 100 12.73 -8.57 -13.48
C ARG A 100 12.77 -9.75 -14.41
N GLY A 101 12.20 -10.86 -13.92
CA GLY A 101 12.13 -12.05 -14.69
C GLY A 101 13.50 -12.44 -15.15
N ASP A 102 14.33 -13.01 -14.26
CA ASP A 102 15.67 -13.34 -14.68
C ASP A 102 15.66 -13.99 -16.04
N GLY A 103 14.56 -14.56 -16.41
CA GLY A 103 14.38 -15.02 -17.76
C GLY A 103 13.73 -13.99 -18.65
N LEU A 104 12.98 -13.06 -18.08
CA LEU A 104 12.18 -12.12 -18.86
C LEU A 104 12.94 -10.88 -19.23
N LEU A 105 13.52 -10.22 -18.23
CA LEU A 105 14.19 -8.95 -18.47
C LEU A 105 15.63 -9.13 -18.91
N ASN A 106 16.21 -10.22 -18.54
CA ASN A 106 17.59 -10.54 -18.93
C ASN A 106 17.64 -11.40 -20.18
N ALA A 107 16.50 -11.70 -20.66
CA ALA A 107 16.44 -12.47 -21.90
C ALA A 107 16.86 -11.59 -23.07
#